data_4a4257319fea6dc2492c981f91796356
#
_entry.id   4a4257319fea6dc2492c981f91796356
#
_cell.length_a   1.000
_cell.length_b   1.000
_cell.length_c   1.000
_cell.angle_alpha   90.00
_cell.angle_beta   90.00
_cell.angle_gamma   90.00
#
_symmetry.space_group_name_H-M   'P 1'
#
loop_
_entity.id
_entity.type
_entity.pdbx_description
1 polymer ?
#
loop_
_entity_poly.entity_id
_entity_poly.type
_entity_poly.pdbx_seq_one_letter_code
_entity_poly.pdbx_strand_id
1 'polypeptide(L)'
;MNSIPWIGKLVGCFLAEPLIERTGYRKAIIVTSVVQVIALIIEMNREELAEVENLVPAYCAEIAPSAVRGLLAGSVTFVVALGNPRGSGVSGAYVDQMSARGWLIPCAMQLIPAVNILSLVAFIPESPRWLLLKDKRDLALRNLEKLRSNDEVDNGYVAAEVEAIAEAIQAGYAQDNDSDSWWKVFSDPTNHGRRAWIVALLFIFQQTNGNQFVNSYGPTFYRQSGYGSAYFTYATVGQAMTIVGSLIGILVTAYTGRRPLMIGGGLMCGVQLSIGAALGSQDPPNQAEKRTVIATFPLLGISTKISASNNAFLIGAEIGGVKMRKKIMGFGTGNDVLAAFLVTFATPYLLASPSPDLGPQVGWISAAAGYLSGLYGFFFTTELKGRSLEEVDQMFEARLHAWEFKDFQTTGAGRRLVELERHDKTALEEGMFTAYICHAMSVNIKAFPPIFGRVIAPKHDGCRILHNR
;
A
#
# COMPACT_ATOMS: atom_id res chain seq x y z
N MET A 1 -5.77 -25.44 1.59
CA MET A 1 -4.45 -25.10 2.14
C MET A 1 -4.02 -23.65 1.90
N ASN A 2 -4.47 -22.96 0.84
CA ASN A 2 -4.10 -21.56 0.54
C ASN A 2 -4.57 -20.50 1.57
N SER A 3 -5.36 -20.88 2.57
CA SER A 3 -5.95 -19.93 3.54
C SER A 3 -5.18 -19.81 4.85
N ILE A 4 -4.30 -20.77 5.17
CA ILE A 4 -3.57 -20.81 6.44
C ILE A 4 -2.57 -19.64 6.59
N PRO A 5 -1.83 -19.19 5.52
CA PRO A 5 -0.93 -18.05 5.62
C PRO A 5 -1.61 -16.77 6.09
N TRP A 6 -2.88 -16.59 5.75
CA TRP A 6 -3.66 -15.40 6.14
C TRP A 6 -3.88 -15.30 7.65
N ILE A 7 -3.97 -16.45 8.36
CA ILE A 7 -4.09 -16.46 9.83
C ILE A 7 -2.81 -15.93 10.46
N GLY A 8 -1.65 -16.36 9.97
CA GLY A 8 -0.37 -15.86 10.43
C GLY A 8 -0.18 -14.36 10.18
N LYS A 9 -0.58 -13.87 8.98
CA LYS A 9 -0.59 -12.43 8.66
C LYS A 9 -1.49 -11.64 9.63
N LEU A 10 -2.66 -12.16 9.97
CA LEU A 10 -3.58 -11.53 10.91
C LEU A 10 -2.93 -11.34 12.30
N VAL A 11 -2.28 -12.37 12.81
CA VAL A 11 -1.53 -12.29 14.08
C VAL A 11 -0.40 -11.26 13.97
N GLY A 12 0.34 -11.26 12.85
CA GLY A 12 1.41 -10.29 12.57
C GLY A 12 0.94 -8.84 12.59
N CYS A 13 -0.25 -8.54 12.04
CA CYS A 13 -0.83 -7.19 12.04
C CYS A 13 -1.02 -6.62 13.45
N PHE A 14 -1.47 -7.44 14.40
CA PHE A 14 -1.66 -7.02 15.79
C PHE A 14 -0.36 -6.99 16.61
N LEU A 15 0.65 -7.79 16.25
CA LEU A 15 1.95 -7.78 16.92
C LEU A 15 2.85 -6.64 16.46
N ALA A 16 2.61 -6.06 15.29
CA ALA A 16 3.43 -4.99 14.74
C ALA A 16 3.45 -3.74 15.61
N GLU A 17 2.28 -3.32 16.14
CA GLU A 17 2.16 -2.12 16.97
C GLU A 17 3.01 -2.18 18.25
N PRO A 18 2.83 -3.16 19.15
CA PRO A 18 3.64 -3.25 20.37
C PRO A 18 5.13 -3.43 20.10
N LEU A 19 5.48 -4.04 18.97
CA LEU A 19 6.87 -4.17 18.54
C LEU A 19 7.46 -2.80 18.20
N ILE A 20 6.76 -1.97 17.39
CA ILE A 20 7.20 -0.62 17.02
C ILE A 20 7.32 0.27 18.25
N GLU A 21 6.35 0.24 19.14
CA GLU A 21 6.34 1.08 20.34
C GLU A 21 7.54 0.82 21.26
N ARG A 22 7.90 -0.46 21.41
CA ARG A 22 9.02 -0.85 22.27
C ARG A 22 10.38 -0.64 21.60
N THR A 23 10.52 -0.98 20.33
CA THR A 23 11.84 -1.11 19.67
C THR A 23 12.12 -0.01 18.64
N GLY A 24 11.10 0.69 18.15
CA GLY A 24 11.18 1.62 17.00
C GLY A 24 11.03 0.91 15.67
N TYR A 25 10.85 1.68 14.61
CA TYR A 25 10.61 1.15 13.26
C TYR A 25 11.79 0.37 12.70
N ARG A 26 13.01 0.90 12.81
CA ARG A 26 14.20 0.24 12.28
C ARG A 26 14.42 -1.14 12.87
N LYS A 27 14.35 -1.27 14.21
CA LYS A 27 14.52 -2.56 14.89
C LYS A 27 13.34 -3.49 14.61
N ALA A 28 12.12 -2.96 14.54
CA ALA A 28 10.94 -3.75 14.18
C ALA A 28 11.10 -4.37 12.79
N ILE A 29 11.55 -3.61 11.78
CA ILE A 29 11.82 -4.12 10.43
C ILE A 29 12.90 -5.21 10.46
N ILE A 30 13.96 -5.06 11.26
CA ILE A 30 15.01 -6.12 11.40
C ILE A 30 14.38 -7.39 11.96
N VAL A 31 13.66 -7.29 13.08
CA VAL A 31 13.03 -8.45 13.73
C VAL A 31 12.09 -9.18 12.78
N THR A 32 11.21 -8.45 12.11
CA THR A 32 10.25 -9.05 11.17
C THR A 32 10.94 -9.68 9.96
N SER A 33 11.99 -9.04 9.42
CA SER A 33 12.75 -9.61 8.32
C SER A 33 13.52 -10.87 8.72
N VAL A 34 14.05 -10.93 9.94
CA VAL A 34 14.70 -12.15 10.48
C VAL A 34 13.66 -13.26 10.64
N VAL A 35 12.49 -12.95 11.21
CA VAL A 35 11.38 -13.92 11.32
C VAL A 35 10.97 -14.42 9.94
N GLN A 36 10.87 -13.55 8.93
CA GLN A 36 10.55 -13.93 7.56
C GLN A 36 11.62 -14.87 6.97
N VAL A 37 12.91 -14.59 7.15
CA VAL A 37 13.99 -15.49 6.68
C VAL A 37 13.89 -16.85 7.34
N ILE A 38 13.69 -16.91 8.67
CA ILE A 38 13.51 -18.16 9.39
C ILE A 38 12.29 -18.91 8.89
N ALA A 39 11.17 -18.20 8.69
CA ALA A 39 9.94 -18.74 8.15
C ALA A 39 10.15 -19.39 6.78
N LEU A 40 10.80 -18.68 5.85
CA LEU A 40 11.11 -19.19 4.51
C LEU A 40 12.02 -20.43 4.55
N ILE A 41 13.01 -20.48 5.47
CA ILE A 41 13.84 -21.67 5.66
C ILE A 41 13.01 -22.85 6.17
N ILE A 42 12.04 -22.58 7.07
CA ILE A 42 11.12 -23.60 7.57
C ILE A 42 10.15 -24.05 6.47
N GLU A 43 9.62 -23.12 5.65
CA GLU A 43 8.76 -23.38 4.51
C GLU A 43 9.46 -24.28 3.47
N MET A 44 10.74 -24.07 3.23
CA MET A 44 11.57 -24.96 2.39
C MET A 44 11.65 -26.38 2.95
N ASN A 45 11.41 -26.60 4.25
CA ASN A 45 11.38 -27.89 4.92
C ASN A 45 9.96 -28.33 5.31
N ARG A 46 9.03 -27.40 5.55
CA ARG A 46 7.59 -27.56 5.80
C ARG A 46 6.90 -26.18 5.84
N GLU A 47 5.61 -26.15 5.46
CA GLU A 47 4.78 -24.98 5.17
C GLU A 47 4.66 -23.94 6.30
N GLU A 48 4.68 -22.65 5.92
CA GLU A 48 3.97 -21.43 6.37
C GLU A 48 4.43 -20.69 7.64
N LEU A 49 4.88 -19.44 7.45
CA LEU A 49 4.85 -18.37 8.45
C LEU A 49 4.71 -16.95 7.82
N ALA A 50 4.16 -16.01 8.61
CA ALA A 50 3.52 -14.76 8.23
C ALA A 50 4.42 -13.57 7.90
N GLU A 51 3.95 -12.70 6.99
CA GLU A 51 4.52 -11.38 6.66
C GLU A 51 3.86 -10.26 7.48
N VAL A 52 4.65 -9.21 7.80
CA VAL A 52 4.16 -8.00 8.49
C VAL A 52 4.10 -6.85 7.49
N GLU A 53 2.93 -6.63 6.89
CA GLU A 53 2.72 -5.64 5.82
C GLU A 53 2.56 -4.19 6.31
N ASN A 54 2.35 -3.97 7.62
CA ASN A 54 1.96 -2.65 8.17
C ASN A 54 3.12 -1.70 8.45
N LEU A 55 4.33 -2.23 8.64
CA LEU A 55 5.48 -1.46 9.12
C LEU A 55 5.92 -0.39 8.12
N VAL A 56 6.00 -0.75 6.84
CA VAL A 56 6.58 0.12 5.81
C VAL A 56 5.67 1.31 5.48
N PRO A 57 4.35 1.15 5.23
CA PRO A 57 3.48 2.29 5.00
C PRO A 57 3.42 3.25 6.19
N ALA A 58 3.39 2.72 7.42
CA ALA A 58 3.39 3.53 8.63
C ALA A 58 4.69 4.33 8.79
N TYR A 59 5.84 3.70 8.54
CA TYR A 59 7.14 4.39 8.55
C TYR A 59 7.20 5.48 7.48
N CYS A 60 6.82 5.17 6.23
CA CYS A 60 6.78 6.15 5.14
C CYS A 60 5.91 7.37 5.48
N ALA A 61 4.76 7.17 6.13
CA ALA A 61 3.89 8.26 6.54
C ALA A 61 4.48 9.14 7.65
N GLU A 62 5.41 8.61 8.47
CA GLU A 62 6.07 9.37 9.54
C GLU A 62 7.24 10.23 9.07
N ILE A 63 8.00 9.77 8.08
CA ILE A 63 9.19 10.48 7.59
C ILE A 63 8.87 11.44 6.44
N ALA A 64 7.76 11.22 5.73
CA ALA A 64 7.41 11.97 4.54
C ALA A 64 6.76 13.32 4.86
N PRO A 65 7.21 14.43 4.25
CA PRO A 65 6.45 15.67 4.21
C PRO A 65 5.07 15.44 3.58
N SER A 66 4.08 16.27 3.96
CA SER A 66 2.70 16.16 3.47
C SER A 66 2.59 16.20 1.95
N ALA A 67 3.48 16.95 1.30
CA ALA A 67 3.55 17.12 -0.15
C ALA A 67 3.86 15.82 -0.91
N VAL A 68 4.82 15.02 -0.41
CA VAL A 68 5.32 13.79 -1.08
C VAL A 68 4.82 12.51 -0.41
N ARG A 69 4.07 12.60 0.67
CA ARG A 69 3.55 11.45 1.42
C ARG A 69 2.75 10.48 0.54
N GLY A 70 1.91 11.03 -0.36
CA GLY A 70 1.16 10.23 -1.32
C GLY A 70 2.03 9.44 -2.29
N LEU A 71 3.14 10.03 -2.75
CA LEU A 71 4.10 9.38 -3.62
C LEU A 71 4.83 8.25 -2.88
N LEU A 72 5.32 8.51 -1.66
CA LEU A 72 6.04 7.50 -0.87
C LEU A 72 5.13 6.36 -0.41
N ALA A 73 3.92 6.64 0.04
CA ALA A 73 2.95 5.59 0.37
C ALA A 73 2.55 4.76 -0.87
N GLY A 74 2.37 5.41 -2.03
CA GLY A 74 2.10 4.74 -3.30
C GLY A 74 3.28 3.89 -3.79
N SER A 75 4.52 4.27 -3.52
CA SER A 75 5.70 3.50 -3.91
C SER A 75 5.74 2.10 -3.27
N VAL A 76 5.17 1.94 -2.08
CA VAL A 76 5.05 0.62 -1.41
C VAL A 76 4.21 -0.33 -2.27
N THR A 77 3.02 0.12 -2.70
CA THR A 77 2.14 -0.69 -3.55
C THR A 77 2.72 -0.92 -4.94
N PHE A 78 3.50 0.01 -5.46
CA PHE A 78 4.24 -0.14 -6.71
C PHE A 78 5.31 -1.25 -6.62
N VAL A 79 6.09 -1.27 -5.53
CA VAL A 79 7.09 -2.35 -5.29
C VAL A 79 6.42 -3.72 -5.17
N VAL A 80 5.28 -3.80 -4.47
CA VAL A 80 4.45 -5.03 -4.43
C VAL A 80 4.00 -5.43 -5.84
N ALA A 81 3.52 -4.48 -6.65
CA ALA A 81 3.11 -4.75 -8.02
C ALA A 81 4.27 -5.23 -8.90
N LEU A 82 5.51 -4.80 -8.65
CA LEU A 82 6.71 -5.32 -9.32
C LEU A 82 7.02 -6.78 -8.92
N GLY A 83 6.71 -7.19 -7.70
CA GLY A 83 6.92 -8.54 -7.18
C GLY A 83 5.98 -9.59 -7.78
N ASN A 84 4.71 -9.25 -7.92
CA ASN A 84 3.64 -10.17 -8.32
C ASN A 84 3.90 -10.91 -9.67
N PRO A 85 4.21 -10.24 -10.80
CA PRO A 85 4.45 -10.93 -12.07
C PRO A 85 5.74 -11.74 -12.06
N ARG A 86 6.74 -11.36 -11.24
CA ARG A 86 7.96 -12.17 -11.06
C ARG A 86 7.65 -13.47 -10.36
N GLY A 87 6.88 -13.44 -9.26
CA GLY A 87 6.41 -14.63 -8.56
C GLY A 87 5.59 -15.53 -9.45
N SER A 88 4.61 -14.98 -10.18
CA SER A 88 3.79 -15.73 -11.14
C SER A 88 4.63 -16.34 -12.27
N GLY A 89 5.57 -15.59 -12.84
CA GLY A 89 6.45 -16.06 -13.92
C GLY A 89 7.35 -17.20 -13.47
N VAL A 90 7.95 -17.10 -12.28
CA VAL A 90 8.76 -18.18 -11.70
C VAL A 90 7.90 -19.42 -11.46
N SER A 91 6.74 -19.26 -10.80
CA SER A 91 5.82 -20.38 -10.54
C SER A 91 5.37 -21.04 -11.83
N GLY A 92 5.07 -20.25 -12.88
CA GLY A 92 4.71 -20.75 -14.21
C GLY A 92 5.82 -21.53 -14.91
N ALA A 93 7.08 -21.12 -14.75
CA ALA A 93 8.24 -21.80 -15.34
C ALA A 93 8.51 -23.17 -14.70
N TYR A 94 8.09 -23.37 -13.45
CA TYR A 94 8.34 -24.60 -12.71
C TYR A 94 7.08 -25.44 -12.47
N VAL A 95 5.90 -25.03 -12.96
CA VAL A 95 4.61 -25.71 -12.73
C VAL A 95 4.58 -27.17 -13.23
N ASP A 96 5.28 -27.47 -14.31
CA ASP A 96 5.33 -28.82 -14.90
C ASP A 96 6.42 -29.71 -14.28
N GLN A 97 7.25 -29.18 -13.39
CA GLN A 97 8.31 -29.92 -12.75
C GLN A 97 7.81 -30.65 -11.48
N MET A 98 7.51 -31.94 -11.60
CA MET A 98 7.06 -32.80 -10.49
C MET A 98 8.17 -33.17 -9.49
N SER A 99 9.40 -32.67 -9.67
CA SER A 99 10.52 -32.90 -8.77
C SER A 99 10.54 -31.88 -7.62
N ALA A 100 11.31 -32.15 -6.55
CA ALA A 100 11.50 -31.20 -5.45
C ALA A 100 11.98 -29.82 -5.91
N ARG A 101 12.65 -29.72 -7.04
CA ARG A 101 13.08 -28.45 -7.65
C ARG A 101 11.89 -27.57 -8.08
N GLY A 102 10.75 -28.17 -8.44
CA GLY A 102 9.56 -27.46 -8.91
C GLY A 102 8.95 -26.52 -7.86
N TRP A 103 9.09 -26.85 -6.58
CA TRP A 103 8.59 -25.97 -5.49
C TRP A 103 9.73 -25.32 -4.69
N LEU A 104 10.88 -25.98 -4.54
CA LEU A 104 12.01 -25.48 -3.75
C LEU A 104 12.61 -24.21 -4.36
N ILE A 105 12.74 -24.13 -5.70
CA ILE A 105 13.30 -22.95 -6.37
C ILE A 105 12.42 -21.72 -6.20
N PRO A 106 11.10 -21.76 -6.48
CA PRO A 106 10.23 -20.64 -6.20
C PRO A 106 10.26 -20.17 -4.74
N CYS A 107 10.30 -21.09 -3.76
CA CYS A 107 10.42 -20.73 -2.35
C CYS A 107 11.78 -20.10 -2.03
N ALA A 108 12.89 -20.67 -2.53
CA ALA A 108 14.23 -20.12 -2.31
C ALA A 108 14.39 -18.70 -2.88
N MET A 109 13.75 -18.38 -3.99
CA MET A 109 13.80 -17.04 -4.58
C MET A 109 13.15 -15.96 -3.68
N GLN A 110 12.25 -16.32 -2.77
CA GLN A 110 11.66 -15.39 -1.80
C GLN A 110 12.68 -14.93 -0.74
N LEU A 111 13.81 -15.64 -0.54
CA LEU A 111 14.87 -15.18 0.34
C LEU A 111 15.59 -13.93 -0.18
N ILE A 112 15.61 -13.72 -1.50
CA ILE A 112 16.32 -12.58 -2.10
C ILE A 112 15.79 -11.24 -1.57
N PRO A 113 14.49 -10.90 -1.63
CA PRO A 113 13.98 -9.65 -1.08
C PRO A 113 14.16 -9.56 0.45
N ALA A 114 14.00 -10.64 1.20
CA ALA A 114 14.17 -10.64 2.65
C ALA A 114 15.62 -10.31 3.07
N VAL A 115 16.61 -10.90 2.41
CA VAL A 115 18.03 -10.62 2.65
C VAL A 115 18.40 -9.19 2.21
N ASN A 116 17.82 -8.70 1.10
CA ASN A 116 18.01 -7.31 0.67
C ASN A 116 17.47 -6.31 1.71
N ILE A 117 16.31 -6.54 2.27
CA ILE A 117 15.75 -5.68 3.33
C ILE A 117 16.68 -5.67 4.55
N LEU A 118 17.13 -6.85 5.02
CA LEU A 118 18.07 -6.94 6.14
C LEU A 118 19.38 -6.19 5.89
N SER A 119 19.90 -6.23 4.67
CA SER A 119 21.12 -5.53 4.29
C SER A 119 20.93 -4.01 4.25
N LEU A 120 19.80 -3.54 3.76
CA LEU A 120 19.52 -2.12 3.54
C LEU A 120 18.96 -1.42 4.78
N VAL A 121 18.32 -2.13 5.71
CA VAL A 121 17.70 -1.53 6.91
C VAL A 121 18.73 -0.84 7.83
N ALA A 122 20.01 -1.24 7.75
CA ALA A 122 21.09 -0.61 8.50
C ALA A 122 21.26 0.88 8.15
N PHE A 123 20.93 1.27 6.92
CA PHE A 123 21.07 2.63 6.40
C PHE A 123 19.82 3.51 6.64
N ILE A 124 18.71 2.91 7.06
CA ILE A 124 17.46 3.63 7.30
C ILE A 124 17.52 4.36 8.64
N PRO A 125 17.27 5.69 8.71
CA PRO A 125 17.20 6.41 9.97
C PRO A 125 15.96 6.00 10.77
N GLU A 126 16.01 6.12 12.10
CA GLU A 126 14.83 5.91 12.95
C GLU A 126 13.83 7.06 12.80
N SER A 127 12.54 6.79 12.99
CA SER A 127 11.49 7.80 12.90
C SER A 127 11.73 8.97 13.87
N PRO A 128 11.76 10.24 13.38
CA PRO A 128 11.88 11.41 14.23
C PRO A 128 10.74 11.52 15.25
N ARG A 129 9.50 11.18 14.85
CA ARG A 129 8.34 11.19 15.75
C ARG A 129 8.48 10.16 16.89
N TRP A 130 8.93 8.95 16.58
CA TRP A 130 9.19 7.94 17.61
C TRP A 130 10.31 8.35 18.57
N LEU A 131 11.36 9.01 18.08
CA LEU A 131 12.45 9.53 18.90
C LEU A 131 11.98 10.63 19.84
N LEU A 132 11.12 11.54 19.38
CA LEU A 132 10.50 12.60 20.21
C LEU A 132 9.61 12.00 21.30
N LEU A 133 8.85 10.94 21.00
CA LEU A 133 8.06 10.21 22.01
C LEU A 133 8.93 9.53 23.08
N LYS A 134 10.20 9.26 22.79
CA LYS A 134 11.19 8.70 23.73
C LYS A 134 12.11 9.77 24.33
N ASP A 135 11.75 11.05 24.19
CA ASP A 135 12.51 12.21 24.70
C ASP A 135 13.96 12.29 24.16
N LYS A 136 14.18 11.82 22.92
CA LYS A 136 15.47 11.84 22.25
C LYS A 136 15.54 12.91 21.17
N ARG A 137 15.36 14.17 21.57
CA ARG A 137 15.24 15.32 20.67
C ARG A 137 16.43 15.51 19.74
N ASP A 138 17.67 15.42 20.27
CA ASP A 138 18.90 15.60 19.46
C ASP A 138 19.02 14.54 18.35
N LEU A 139 18.63 13.30 18.64
CA LEU A 139 18.63 12.24 17.64
C LEU A 139 17.50 12.42 16.61
N ALA A 140 16.36 12.94 17.03
CA ALA A 140 15.27 13.26 16.12
C ALA A 140 15.68 14.33 15.13
N LEU A 141 16.32 15.41 15.60
CA LEU A 141 16.86 16.47 14.75
C LEU A 141 17.88 15.93 13.75
N ARG A 142 18.91 15.22 14.20
CA ARG A 142 19.92 14.62 13.33
C ARG A 142 19.37 13.66 12.29
N ASN A 143 18.33 12.91 12.63
CA ASN A 143 17.68 11.98 11.69
C ASN A 143 16.83 12.74 10.67
N LEU A 144 16.17 13.82 11.07
CA LEU A 144 15.37 14.64 10.17
C LEU A 144 16.28 15.42 9.22
N GLU A 145 17.41 15.97 9.70
CA GLU A 145 18.44 16.61 8.87
C GLU A 145 18.94 15.71 7.71
N LYS A 146 19.07 14.39 7.96
CA LYS A 146 19.46 13.43 6.92
C LYS A 146 18.38 13.21 5.85
N LEU A 147 17.14 13.56 6.15
CA LEU A 147 15.97 13.35 5.29
C LEU A 147 15.52 14.63 4.56
N ARG A 148 16.13 15.75 4.89
CA ARG A 148 15.82 17.07 4.32
C ARG A 148 16.97 17.57 3.46
N SER A 149 16.70 18.59 2.64
CA SER A 149 17.71 19.24 1.82
C SER A 149 18.70 20.05 2.66
N ASN A 150 19.93 20.26 2.17
CA ASN A 150 20.92 21.08 2.87
C ASN A 150 20.42 22.52 3.06
N ASP A 151 19.70 23.06 2.09
CA ASP A 151 19.15 24.42 2.16
C ASP A 151 18.14 24.58 3.29
N GLU A 152 17.32 23.56 3.58
CA GLU A 152 16.37 23.56 4.69
C GLU A 152 17.07 23.44 6.04
N VAL A 153 18.15 22.66 6.10
CA VAL A 153 18.98 22.53 7.30
C VAL A 153 19.67 23.86 7.62
N ASP A 154 20.31 24.48 6.62
CA ASP A 154 21.06 25.73 6.79
C ASP A 154 20.15 26.91 7.14
N ASN A 155 18.92 26.95 6.66
CA ASN A 155 17.91 27.97 6.99
C ASN A 155 17.19 27.71 8.32
N GLY A 156 17.47 26.62 9.03
CA GLY A 156 16.87 26.31 10.33
C GLY A 156 15.42 25.78 10.27
N TYR A 157 14.88 25.50 9.07
CA TYR A 157 13.50 24.98 8.91
C TYR A 157 13.33 23.61 9.57
N VAL A 158 14.36 22.77 9.53
CA VAL A 158 14.35 21.44 10.13
C VAL A 158 14.21 21.50 11.65
N ALA A 159 14.87 22.44 12.29
CA ALA A 159 14.76 22.66 13.74
C ALA A 159 13.34 23.13 14.13
N ALA A 160 12.76 24.03 13.33
CA ALA A 160 11.40 24.51 13.50
C ALA A 160 10.36 23.38 13.28
N GLU A 161 10.60 22.49 12.31
CA GLU A 161 9.77 21.32 12.06
C GLU A 161 9.78 20.35 13.27
N VAL A 162 10.96 20.06 13.82
CA VAL A 162 11.09 19.21 15.03
C VAL A 162 10.34 19.81 16.20
N GLU A 163 10.43 21.15 16.40
CA GLU A 163 9.69 21.84 17.47
C GLU A 163 8.19 21.74 17.29
N ALA A 164 7.71 22.02 16.08
CA ALA A 164 6.28 21.93 15.77
C ALA A 164 5.74 20.50 15.94
N ILE A 165 6.52 19.48 15.58
CA ILE A 165 6.16 18.08 15.82
C ILE A 165 6.13 17.77 17.32
N ALA A 166 7.08 18.29 18.10
CA ALA A 166 7.13 18.10 19.55
C ALA A 166 5.94 18.77 20.23
N GLU A 167 5.60 20.01 19.86
CA GLU A 167 4.40 20.71 20.34
C GLU A 167 3.13 19.94 20.03
N ALA A 168 2.98 19.45 18.81
CA ALA A 168 1.82 18.66 18.38
C ALA A 168 1.68 17.35 19.18
N ILE A 169 2.80 16.67 19.43
CA ILE A 169 2.83 15.45 20.26
C ILE A 169 2.39 15.80 21.69
N GLN A 170 2.94 16.85 22.30
CA GLN A 170 2.59 17.25 23.66
C GLN A 170 1.12 17.66 23.77
N ALA A 171 0.60 18.46 22.83
CA ALA A 171 -0.80 18.84 22.79
C ALA A 171 -1.72 17.61 22.66
N GLY A 172 -1.36 16.65 21.82
CA GLY A 172 -2.10 15.40 21.66
C GLY A 172 -2.14 14.55 22.94
N TYR A 173 -1.03 14.48 23.68
CA TYR A 173 -0.96 13.70 24.93
C TYR A 173 -1.56 14.44 26.14
N ALA A 174 -1.56 15.77 26.17
CA ALA A 174 -2.14 16.56 27.26
C ALA A 174 -3.66 16.39 27.35
N GLN A 175 -4.32 16.09 26.24
CA GLN A 175 -5.78 15.90 26.19
C GLN A 175 -6.25 14.54 26.73
N ASP A 176 -5.35 13.55 26.92
CA ASP A 176 -5.78 12.20 27.28
C ASP A 176 -4.67 11.41 27.99
N ASN A 177 -4.81 11.26 29.30
CA ASN A 177 -3.81 10.62 30.18
C ASN A 177 -3.75 9.08 30.08
N ASP A 178 -4.60 8.41 29.25
CA ASP A 178 -4.76 6.96 29.33
C ASP A 178 -5.01 6.33 27.95
N SER A 179 -4.05 6.48 27.02
CA SER A 179 -4.23 6.19 25.58
C SER A 179 -3.97 4.75 25.12
N ASP A 180 -3.61 3.83 26.02
CA ASP A 180 -3.07 2.53 25.60
C ASP A 180 -4.08 1.41 25.34
N SER A 181 -5.38 1.64 25.55
CA SER A 181 -6.40 0.61 25.35
C SER A 181 -6.94 0.57 23.91
N TRP A 182 -6.99 -0.62 23.31
CA TRP A 182 -7.69 -0.88 22.03
C TRP A 182 -9.19 -0.51 22.12
N TRP A 183 -9.80 -0.66 23.28
CA TRP A 183 -11.21 -0.31 23.51
C TRP A 183 -11.49 1.17 23.28
N LYS A 184 -10.53 2.03 23.56
CA LYS A 184 -10.66 3.47 23.34
C LYS A 184 -10.78 3.87 21.87
N VAL A 185 -10.21 3.09 20.94
CA VAL A 185 -10.40 3.32 19.51
C VAL A 185 -11.89 3.38 19.15
N PHE A 186 -12.73 2.62 19.87
CA PHE A 186 -14.17 2.54 19.59
C PHE A 186 -15.03 3.38 20.55
N SER A 187 -14.55 3.70 21.74
CA SER A 187 -15.32 4.38 22.79
C SER A 187 -15.04 5.88 22.93
N ASP A 188 -14.04 6.41 22.23
CA ASP A 188 -13.61 7.81 22.34
C ASP A 188 -14.57 8.77 21.59
N PRO A 189 -14.97 9.90 22.23
CA PRO A 189 -15.79 10.95 21.62
C PRO A 189 -15.12 11.68 20.44
N THR A 190 -13.80 11.57 20.25
CA THR A 190 -13.00 12.20 19.18
C THR A 190 -13.15 11.54 17.81
N ASN A 191 -14.19 10.73 17.60
CA ASN A 191 -14.47 10.02 16.34
C ASN A 191 -13.42 9.00 15.88
N HIS A 192 -12.57 8.49 16.77
CA HIS A 192 -11.60 7.46 16.39
C HIS A 192 -12.28 6.18 15.88
N GLY A 193 -13.40 5.79 16.44
CA GLY A 193 -14.21 4.67 15.95
C GLY A 193 -14.68 4.86 14.51
N ARG A 194 -15.13 6.08 14.15
CA ARG A 194 -15.49 6.42 12.76
C ARG A 194 -14.30 6.26 11.82
N ARG A 195 -13.12 6.74 12.22
CA ARG A 195 -11.88 6.61 11.42
C ARG A 195 -11.49 5.14 11.24
N ALA A 196 -11.54 4.34 12.32
CA ALA A 196 -11.23 2.91 12.29
C ALA A 196 -12.15 2.15 11.33
N TRP A 197 -13.45 2.40 11.37
CA TRP A 197 -14.41 1.77 10.45
C TRP A 197 -14.24 2.25 9.01
N ILE A 198 -13.90 3.53 8.78
CA ILE A 198 -13.60 4.03 7.45
C ILE A 198 -12.43 3.24 6.86
N VAL A 199 -11.35 3.06 7.60
CA VAL A 199 -10.17 2.33 7.14
C VAL A 199 -10.47 0.85 6.94
N ALA A 200 -11.16 0.21 7.90
CA ALA A 200 -11.51 -1.20 7.80
C ALA A 200 -12.32 -1.52 6.54
N LEU A 201 -13.35 -0.72 6.24
CA LEU A 201 -14.18 -0.91 5.05
C LEU A 201 -13.42 -0.65 3.75
N LEU A 202 -12.50 0.33 3.73
CA LEU A 202 -11.62 0.56 2.57
C LEU A 202 -10.78 -0.68 2.26
N PHE A 203 -10.20 -1.30 3.27
CA PHE A 203 -9.41 -2.53 3.12
C PHE A 203 -10.26 -3.74 2.75
N ILE A 204 -11.46 -3.88 3.30
CA ILE A 204 -12.40 -4.93 2.89
C ILE A 204 -12.75 -4.79 1.41
N PHE A 205 -13.08 -3.58 0.93
CA PHE A 205 -13.36 -3.34 -0.47
C PHE A 205 -12.15 -3.56 -1.37
N GLN A 206 -10.93 -3.30 -0.89
CA GLN A 206 -9.70 -3.60 -1.62
C GLN A 206 -9.59 -5.08 -2.00
N GLN A 207 -10.01 -6.00 -1.13
CA GLN A 207 -9.90 -7.43 -1.37
C GLN A 207 -11.13 -8.00 -2.10
N THR A 208 -12.31 -7.45 -1.85
CA THR A 208 -13.57 -7.98 -2.38
C THR A 208 -13.91 -7.50 -3.79
N ASN A 209 -13.30 -6.40 -4.27
CA ASN A 209 -13.53 -5.82 -5.61
C ASN A 209 -12.91 -6.63 -6.77
N GLY A 210 -12.61 -7.89 -6.57
CA GLY A 210 -12.02 -8.81 -7.55
C GLY A 210 -10.50 -8.90 -7.51
N ASN A 211 -9.79 -8.03 -6.79
CA ASN A 211 -8.33 -8.06 -6.70
C ASN A 211 -7.82 -9.39 -6.16
N GLN A 212 -8.35 -9.85 -5.02
CA GLN A 212 -7.92 -11.10 -4.39
C GLN A 212 -8.30 -12.33 -5.23
N PHE A 213 -9.48 -12.32 -5.86
CA PHE A 213 -9.90 -13.39 -6.77
C PHE A 213 -8.92 -13.56 -7.93
N VAL A 214 -8.59 -12.49 -8.64
CA VAL A 214 -7.68 -12.51 -9.79
C VAL A 214 -6.26 -12.96 -9.39
N ASN A 215 -5.75 -12.46 -8.25
CA ASN A 215 -4.42 -12.82 -7.78
C ASN A 215 -4.31 -14.28 -7.36
N SER A 216 -5.31 -14.81 -6.65
CA SER A 216 -5.23 -16.17 -6.09
C SER A 216 -5.72 -17.25 -7.07
N TYR A 217 -6.72 -16.95 -7.90
CA TYR A 217 -7.40 -17.94 -8.71
C TYR A 217 -7.41 -17.64 -10.22
N GLY A 218 -6.77 -16.57 -10.67
CA GLY A 218 -6.70 -16.23 -12.09
C GLY A 218 -6.27 -17.39 -13.00
N PRO A 219 -5.12 -18.04 -12.75
CA PRO A 219 -4.68 -19.18 -13.57
C PRO A 219 -5.68 -20.34 -13.54
N THR A 220 -6.21 -20.68 -12.37
CA THR A 220 -7.19 -21.77 -12.18
C THR A 220 -8.48 -21.50 -12.93
N PHE A 221 -8.98 -20.25 -12.83
CA PHE A 221 -10.18 -19.81 -13.55
C PHE A 221 -10.00 -19.94 -15.08
N TYR A 222 -8.91 -19.44 -15.65
CA TYR A 222 -8.65 -19.57 -17.07
C TYR A 222 -8.55 -21.03 -17.52
N ARG A 223 -7.92 -21.89 -16.71
CA ARG A 223 -7.79 -23.31 -17.00
C ARG A 223 -9.16 -24.03 -17.01
N GLN A 224 -9.99 -23.79 -15.98
CA GLN A 224 -11.31 -24.42 -15.85
C GLN A 224 -12.30 -23.94 -16.92
N SER A 225 -12.24 -22.66 -17.28
CA SER A 225 -13.12 -22.06 -18.30
C SER A 225 -12.69 -22.40 -19.75
N GLY A 226 -11.68 -23.26 -19.95
CA GLY A 226 -11.31 -23.73 -21.29
C GLY A 226 -10.61 -22.69 -22.18
N TYR A 227 -9.89 -21.74 -21.58
CA TYR A 227 -9.16 -20.70 -22.34
C TYR A 227 -7.81 -21.14 -22.93
N GLY A 228 -7.56 -22.45 -23.00
CA GLY A 228 -6.37 -23.04 -23.65
C GLY A 228 -5.17 -23.22 -22.71
N SER A 229 -4.02 -23.60 -23.29
CA SER A 229 -2.79 -23.91 -22.53
C SER A 229 -2.05 -22.68 -21.99
N ALA A 230 -2.36 -21.48 -22.49
CA ALA A 230 -1.66 -20.24 -22.13
C ALA A 230 -2.21 -19.55 -20.84
N TYR A 231 -2.91 -20.29 -19.97
CA TYR A 231 -3.58 -19.74 -18.79
C TYR A 231 -2.62 -19.03 -17.81
N PHE A 232 -1.41 -19.54 -17.63
CA PHE A 232 -0.39 -18.86 -16.83
C PHE A 232 0.08 -17.55 -17.46
N THR A 233 0.23 -17.54 -18.79
CA THR A 233 0.63 -16.33 -19.53
C THR A 233 -0.41 -15.23 -19.36
N TYR A 234 -1.70 -15.55 -19.51
CA TYR A 234 -2.77 -14.56 -19.31
C TYR A 234 -2.80 -14.01 -17.89
N ALA A 235 -2.65 -14.87 -16.89
CA ALA A 235 -2.58 -14.44 -15.49
C ALA A 235 -1.34 -13.56 -15.23
N THR A 236 -0.18 -13.91 -15.76
CA THR A 236 1.05 -13.14 -15.62
C THR A 236 0.94 -11.77 -16.29
N VAL A 237 0.33 -11.69 -17.47
CA VAL A 237 0.04 -10.40 -18.13
C VAL A 237 -0.90 -9.56 -17.28
N GLY A 238 -1.95 -10.16 -16.69
CA GLY A 238 -2.85 -9.48 -15.78
C GLY A 238 -2.10 -8.87 -14.58
N GLN A 239 -1.20 -9.62 -13.98
CA GLN A 239 -0.37 -9.14 -12.88
C GLN A 239 0.65 -8.08 -13.33
N ALA A 240 1.23 -8.20 -14.52
CA ALA A 240 2.12 -7.18 -15.08
C ALA A 240 1.40 -5.83 -15.29
N MET A 241 0.12 -5.86 -15.66
CA MET A 241 -0.70 -4.65 -15.81
C MET A 241 -0.98 -3.94 -14.48
N THR A 242 -0.85 -4.63 -13.34
CA THR A 242 -0.92 -3.97 -12.02
C THR A 242 0.24 -3.00 -11.80
N ILE A 243 1.40 -3.21 -12.44
CA ILE A 243 2.54 -2.26 -12.41
C ILE A 243 2.13 -0.95 -13.07
N VAL A 244 1.54 -1.05 -14.27
CA VAL A 244 1.05 0.13 -15.00
C VAL A 244 -0.03 0.84 -14.20
N GLY A 245 -0.98 0.08 -13.65
CA GLY A 245 -2.04 0.60 -12.78
C GLY A 245 -1.51 1.31 -11.53
N SER A 246 -0.49 0.74 -10.86
CA SER A 246 0.12 1.37 -9.70
C SER A 246 0.84 2.67 -10.04
N LEU A 247 1.57 2.71 -11.15
CA LEU A 247 2.25 3.92 -11.62
C LEU A 247 1.23 5.02 -11.95
N ILE A 248 0.21 4.70 -12.74
CA ILE A 248 -0.88 5.63 -13.05
C ILE A 248 -1.57 6.08 -11.77
N GLY A 249 -1.87 5.14 -10.85
CA GLY A 249 -2.53 5.43 -9.58
C GLY A 249 -1.75 6.43 -8.72
N ILE A 250 -0.42 6.27 -8.60
CA ILE A 250 0.46 7.20 -7.87
C ILE A 250 0.39 8.60 -8.50
N LEU A 251 0.58 8.69 -9.81
CA LEU A 251 0.56 9.97 -10.53
C LEU A 251 -0.79 10.65 -10.41
N VAL A 252 -1.87 9.92 -10.68
CA VAL A 252 -3.22 10.49 -10.64
C VAL A 252 -3.62 10.87 -9.21
N THR A 253 -3.23 10.12 -8.17
CA THR A 253 -3.47 10.48 -6.76
C THR A 253 -2.81 11.80 -6.40
N ALA A 254 -1.63 12.09 -6.93
CA ALA A 254 -0.95 13.35 -6.70
C ALA A 254 -1.72 14.56 -7.26
N TYR A 255 -2.45 14.37 -8.39
CA TYR A 255 -3.18 15.47 -9.04
C TYR A 255 -4.65 15.57 -8.60
N THR A 256 -5.38 14.46 -8.51
CA THR A 256 -6.84 14.46 -8.31
C THR A 256 -7.27 14.34 -6.85
N GLY A 257 -6.41 13.79 -5.99
CA GLY A 257 -6.78 13.47 -4.60
C GLY A 257 -7.27 12.02 -4.44
N ARG A 258 -7.68 11.66 -3.22
CA ARG A 258 -8.01 10.28 -2.85
C ARG A 258 -9.46 9.91 -3.14
N ARG A 259 -10.38 10.82 -2.83
CA ARG A 259 -11.83 10.60 -2.93
C ARG A 259 -12.30 10.35 -4.37
N PRO A 260 -11.97 11.17 -5.39
CA PRO A 260 -12.39 10.93 -6.77
C PRO A 260 -11.90 9.58 -7.32
N LEU A 261 -10.70 9.14 -6.91
CA LEU A 261 -10.14 7.88 -7.35
C LEU A 261 -10.85 6.67 -6.74
N MET A 262 -11.26 6.76 -5.48
CA MET A 262 -12.07 5.71 -4.85
C MET A 262 -13.43 5.55 -5.54
N ILE A 263 -14.09 6.65 -5.86
CA ILE A 263 -15.39 6.65 -6.54
C ILE A 263 -15.25 6.08 -7.96
N GLY A 264 -14.42 6.72 -8.77
CA GLY A 264 -14.25 6.35 -10.19
C GLY A 264 -13.68 4.95 -10.36
N GLY A 265 -12.65 4.60 -9.59
CA GLY A 265 -12.01 3.30 -9.67
C GLY A 265 -12.90 2.15 -9.17
N GLY A 266 -13.70 2.36 -8.11
CA GLY A 266 -14.67 1.39 -7.65
C GLY A 266 -15.74 1.09 -8.71
N LEU A 267 -16.29 2.14 -9.34
CA LEU A 267 -17.24 1.99 -10.44
C LEU A 267 -16.62 1.28 -11.64
N MET A 268 -15.38 1.62 -12.01
CA MET A 268 -14.65 0.95 -13.10
C MET A 268 -14.48 -0.54 -12.82
N CYS A 269 -14.09 -0.93 -11.62
CA CYS A 269 -13.99 -2.34 -11.22
C CYS A 269 -15.34 -3.05 -11.34
N GLY A 270 -16.42 -2.42 -10.85
CA GLY A 270 -17.78 -2.96 -10.94
C GLY A 270 -18.20 -3.22 -12.39
N VAL A 271 -18.02 -2.24 -13.29
CA VAL A 271 -18.37 -2.36 -14.72
C VAL A 271 -17.56 -3.47 -15.39
N GLN A 272 -16.24 -3.50 -15.19
CA GLN A 272 -15.37 -4.52 -15.79
C GLN A 272 -15.72 -5.93 -15.36
N LEU A 273 -15.98 -6.13 -14.06
CA LEU A 273 -16.38 -7.44 -13.53
C LEU A 273 -17.78 -7.84 -14.01
N SER A 274 -18.71 -6.90 -14.16
CA SER A 274 -20.03 -7.17 -14.74
C SER A 274 -19.92 -7.62 -16.20
N ILE A 275 -19.08 -6.99 -17.00
CA ILE A 275 -18.82 -7.39 -18.39
C ILE A 275 -18.19 -8.78 -18.42
N GLY A 276 -17.18 -9.03 -17.58
CA GLY A 276 -16.52 -10.33 -17.49
C GLY A 276 -17.47 -11.46 -17.10
N ALA A 277 -18.34 -11.20 -16.12
CA ALA A 277 -19.35 -12.18 -15.66
C ALA A 277 -20.43 -12.43 -16.72
N ALA A 278 -20.96 -11.39 -17.35
CA ALA A 278 -22.02 -11.52 -18.35
C ALA A 278 -21.55 -12.29 -19.59
N LEU A 279 -20.37 -11.95 -20.13
CA LEU A 279 -19.83 -12.59 -21.33
C LEU A 279 -19.24 -13.98 -21.03
N GLY A 280 -18.64 -14.16 -19.86
CA GLY A 280 -18.10 -15.45 -19.46
C GLY A 280 -19.15 -16.53 -19.17
N SER A 281 -20.40 -16.16 -18.89
CA SER A 281 -21.51 -17.07 -18.58
C SER A 281 -22.29 -17.55 -19.82
N GLN A 282 -21.90 -17.14 -21.04
CA GLN A 282 -22.49 -17.63 -22.27
C GLN A 282 -22.05 -19.08 -22.57
N ASP A 283 -22.96 -19.96 -22.93
CA ASP A 283 -22.67 -21.37 -23.19
C ASP A 283 -23.28 -21.80 -24.56
N PRO A 284 -22.47 -22.17 -25.57
CA PRO A 284 -21.00 -22.12 -25.62
C PRO A 284 -20.47 -20.68 -25.86
N PRO A 285 -19.37 -20.29 -25.18
CA PRO A 285 -18.84 -18.95 -25.36
C PRO A 285 -18.21 -18.78 -26.76
N ASN A 286 -18.56 -17.67 -27.42
CA ASN A 286 -17.99 -17.30 -28.71
C ASN A 286 -16.52 -16.89 -28.55
N GLN A 287 -15.73 -16.92 -29.63
CA GLN A 287 -14.31 -16.52 -29.64
C GLN A 287 -14.11 -15.05 -29.22
N ALA A 288 -15.04 -14.16 -29.60
CA ALA A 288 -15.00 -12.77 -29.20
C ALA A 288 -15.24 -12.58 -27.68
N GLU A 289 -16.17 -13.33 -27.11
CA GLU A 289 -16.49 -13.33 -25.68
C GLU A 289 -15.30 -13.84 -24.86
N LYS A 290 -14.67 -14.94 -25.29
CA LYS A 290 -13.44 -15.46 -24.67
C LYS A 290 -12.33 -14.43 -24.64
N ARG A 291 -12.07 -13.74 -25.76
CA ARG A 291 -11.05 -12.68 -25.84
C ARG A 291 -11.38 -11.50 -24.90
N THR A 292 -12.64 -11.13 -24.82
CA THR A 292 -13.09 -10.03 -23.92
C THR A 292 -12.86 -10.39 -22.46
N VAL A 293 -13.22 -11.60 -22.03
CA VAL A 293 -12.97 -12.08 -20.66
C VAL A 293 -11.47 -12.12 -20.35
N ILE A 294 -10.63 -12.60 -21.29
CA ILE A 294 -9.18 -12.57 -21.14
C ILE A 294 -8.66 -11.15 -20.95
N ALA A 295 -9.21 -10.17 -21.68
CA ALA A 295 -8.81 -8.76 -21.58
C ALA A 295 -9.31 -8.09 -20.29
N THR A 296 -10.39 -8.56 -19.70
CA THR A 296 -10.99 -7.98 -18.48
C THR A 296 -10.05 -8.03 -17.28
N PHE A 297 -9.32 -9.11 -17.07
CA PHE A 297 -8.41 -9.25 -15.91
C PHE A 297 -7.23 -8.30 -15.94
N PRO A 298 -6.50 -8.12 -17.06
CA PRO A 298 -5.48 -7.08 -17.16
C PRO A 298 -6.01 -5.66 -16.88
N LEU A 299 -7.18 -5.33 -17.43
CA LEU A 299 -7.82 -4.03 -17.20
C LEU A 299 -8.25 -3.87 -15.74
N LEU A 300 -8.78 -4.93 -15.12
CA LEU A 300 -9.13 -4.94 -13.70
C LEU A 300 -7.88 -4.71 -12.83
N GLY A 301 -6.74 -5.30 -13.19
CA GLY A 301 -5.46 -5.05 -12.52
C GLY A 301 -5.07 -3.57 -12.52
N ILE A 302 -5.33 -2.83 -13.60
CA ILE A 302 -5.12 -1.38 -13.65
C ILE A 302 -6.12 -0.66 -12.74
N SER A 303 -7.40 -0.96 -12.88
CA SER A 303 -8.48 -0.25 -12.18
C SER A 303 -8.42 -0.43 -10.66
N THR A 304 -8.12 -1.62 -10.17
CA THR A 304 -7.98 -1.90 -8.73
C THR A 304 -6.83 -1.13 -8.11
N LYS A 305 -5.71 -0.95 -8.83
CA LYS A 305 -4.56 -0.17 -8.35
C LYS A 305 -4.83 1.33 -8.34
N ILE A 306 -5.57 1.83 -9.32
CA ILE A 306 -6.01 3.24 -9.33
C ILE A 306 -7.02 3.50 -8.20
N SER A 307 -7.91 2.56 -7.92
CA SER A 307 -8.96 2.66 -6.90
C SER A 307 -8.46 2.39 -5.48
N ALA A 308 -8.89 1.27 -4.92
CA ALA A 308 -8.77 0.95 -3.52
C ALA A 308 -7.33 0.58 -3.11
N SER A 309 -6.58 -0.14 -3.96
CA SER A 309 -5.31 -0.74 -3.52
C SER A 309 -4.25 0.28 -3.11
N ASN A 310 -4.06 1.37 -3.87
CA ASN A 310 -3.12 2.42 -3.49
C ASN A 310 -3.70 3.32 -2.41
N ASN A 311 -4.99 3.65 -2.52
CA ASN A 311 -5.63 4.64 -1.67
C ASN A 311 -5.95 4.12 -0.26
N ALA A 312 -6.24 2.81 -0.08
CA ALA A 312 -6.52 2.26 1.25
C ALA A 312 -5.32 2.39 2.20
N PHE A 313 -4.11 2.04 1.74
CA PHE A 313 -2.89 2.22 2.53
C PHE A 313 -2.57 3.69 2.79
N LEU A 314 -2.76 4.55 1.78
CA LEU A 314 -2.50 5.98 1.90
C LEU A 314 -3.48 6.63 2.89
N ILE A 315 -4.78 6.43 2.70
CA ILE A 315 -5.82 6.97 3.59
C ILE A 315 -5.67 6.37 4.99
N GLY A 316 -5.42 5.06 5.12
CA GLY A 316 -5.22 4.40 6.40
C GLY A 316 -4.05 4.98 7.18
N ALA A 317 -2.96 5.33 6.49
CA ALA A 317 -1.80 5.96 7.10
C ALA A 317 -2.01 7.44 7.48
N GLU A 318 -2.94 8.15 6.82
CA GLU A 318 -3.22 9.57 7.04
C GLU A 318 -4.37 9.80 8.05
N ILE A 319 -5.44 9.01 7.97
CA ILE A 319 -6.71 9.26 8.70
C ILE A 319 -6.60 9.06 10.21
N GLY A 320 -5.65 8.24 10.65
CA GLY A 320 -5.44 7.93 12.07
C GLY A 320 -4.93 9.09 12.90
N GLY A 321 -4.55 10.22 12.26
CA GLY A 321 -3.98 11.37 12.94
C GLY A 321 -2.65 11.06 13.63
N VAL A 322 -2.33 11.82 14.68
CA VAL A 322 -1.04 11.66 15.38
C VAL A 322 -1.07 10.49 16.36
N LYS A 323 -2.17 10.32 17.10
CA LYS A 323 -2.26 9.50 18.31
C LYS A 323 -2.63 8.03 18.04
N MET A 324 -3.71 7.81 17.28
CA MET A 324 -4.30 6.48 17.10
C MET A 324 -3.95 5.83 15.76
N ARG A 325 -3.05 6.44 14.96
CA ARG A 325 -2.73 5.99 13.61
C ARG A 325 -2.31 4.52 13.55
N LYS A 326 -1.41 4.08 14.44
CA LYS A 326 -0.90 2.71 14.46
C LYS A 326 -2.02 1.71 14.71
N LYS A 327 -2.91 1.99 15.69
CA LYS A 327 -4.06 1.14 16.03
C LYS A 327 -5.08 1.10 14.91
N ILE A 328 -5.43 2.26 14.35
CA ILE A 328 -6.39 2.35 13.24
C ILE A 328 -5.84 1.63 11.99
N MET A 329 -4.56 1.81 11.69
CA MET A 329 -3.91 1.11 10.58
C MET A 329 -3.84 -0.40 10.84
N GLY A 330 -3.47 -0.84 12.05
CA GLY A 330 -3.46 -2.24 12.45
C GLY A 330 -4.84 -2.88 12.37
N PHE A 331 -5.90 -2.17 12.80
CA PHE A 331 -7.28 -2.63 12.65
C PHE A 331 -7.70 -2.73 11.18
N GLY A 332 -7.35 -1.73 10.35
CA GLY A 332 -7.63 -1.74 8.92
C GLY A 332 -6.98 -2.91 8.20
N THR A 333 -5.68 -3.08 8.39
CA THR A 333 -4.93 -4.18 7.76
C THR A 333 -5.31 -5.55 8.32
N GLY A 334 -5.72 -5.65 9.60
CA GLY A 334 -6.33 -6.86 10.12
C GLY A 334 -7.60 -7.25 9.36
N ASN A 335 -8.46 -6.26 9.03
CA ASN A 335 -9.65 -6.48 8.21
C ASN A 335 -9.30 -6.79 6.74
N ASP A 336 -8.22 -6.23 6.19
CA ASP A 336 -7.69 -6.59 4.87
C ASP A 336 -7.36 -8.08 4.78
N VAL A 337 -6.58 -8.56 5.74
CA VAL A 337 -6.18 -9.96 5.84
C VAL A 337 -7.38 -10.88 6.05
N LEU A 338 -8.33 -10.48 6.89
CA LEU A 338 -9.57 -11.24 7.12
C LEU A 338 -10.40 -11.32 5.84
N ALA A 339 -10.56 -10.21 5.11
CA ALA A 339 -11.29 -10.18 3.84
C ALA A 339 -10.59 -11.04 2.78
N ALA A 340 -9.26 -10.95 2.68
CA ALA A 340 -8.47 -11.80 1.79
C ALA A 340 -8.61 -13.29 2.12
N PHE A 341 -8.58 -13.65 3.42
CA PHE A 341 -8.85 -15.00 3.89
C PHE A 341 -10.23 -15.48 3.44
N LEU A 342 -11.29 -14.69 3.70
CA LEU A 342 -12.66 -15.06 3.35
C LEU A 342 -12.85 -15.24 1.84
N VAL A 343 -12.31 -14.33 1.02
CA VAL A 343 -12.36 -14.44 -0.45
C VAL A 343 -11.61 -15.69 -0.91
N THR A 344 -10.38 -15.92 -0.41
CA THR A 344 -9.56 -17.08 -0.78
C THR A 344 -10.19 -18.39 -0.33
N PHE A 345 -10.81 -18.42 0.84
CA PHE A 345 -11.51 -19.59 1.37
C PHE A 345 -12.79 -19.90 0.61
N ALA A 346 -13.63 -18.89 0.32
CA ALA A 346 -14.92 -19.07 -0.33
C ALA A 346 -14.79 -19.41 -1.84
N THR A 347 -13.79 -18.88 -2.53
CA THR A 347 -13.65 -19.00 -3.99
C THR A 347 -13.66 -20.45 -4.50
N PRO A 348 -12.93 -21.42 -3.92
CA PRO A 348 -12.97 -22.80 -4.39
C PRO A 348 -14.38 -23.42 -4.31
N TYR A 349 -15.13 -23.10 -3.26
CA TYR A 349 -16.50 -23.58 -3.09
C TYR A 349 -17.48 -22.97 -4.10
N LEU A 350 -17.20 -21.74 -4.55
CA LEU A 350 -18.01 -21.08 -5.57
C LEU A 350 -17.69 -21.55 -6.98
N LEU A 351 -16.46 -22.04 -7.22
CA LEU A 351 -15.97 -22.48 -8.53
C LEU A 351 -16.10 -24.00 -8.77
N ALA A 352 -16.24 -24.83 -7.73
CA ALA A 352 -16.15 -26.30 -7.84
C ALA A 352 -17.51 -26.98 -7.65
N SER A 353 -17.81 -27.97 -8.51
CA SER A 353 -18.90 -28.93 -8.33
C SER A 353 -18.59 -29.86 -7.14
N PRO A 354 -19.57 -30.26 -6.28
CA PRO A 354 -21.05 -30.16 -6.40
C PRO A 354 -21.67 -28.89 -5.80
N SER A 355 -20.90 -27.91 -5.43
CA SER A 355 -21.36 -26.57 -5.02
C SER A 355 -22.01 -25.82 -6.20
N PRO A 356 -22.48 -24.57 -6.04
CA PRO A 356 -23.28 -23.87 -7.05
C PRO A 356 -22.66 -23.80 -8.46
N ASP A 357 -21.36 -24.16 -8.62
CA ASP A 357 -20.61 -24.17 -9.89
C ASP A 357 -20.87 -22.88 -10.69
N LEU A 358 -20.68 -21.76 -10.03
CA LEU A 358 -21.00 -20.45 -10.60
C LEU A 358 -20.07 -20.07 -11.74
N GLY A 359 -18.90 -20.72 -11.87
CA GLY A 359 -17.92 -20.39 -12.91
C GLY A 359 -17.69 -18.88 -13.02
N PRO A 360 -17.84 -18.30 -14.23
CA PRO A 360 -17.69 -16.87 -14.45
C PRO A 360 -18.70 -15.97 -13.69
N GLN A 361 -19.83 -16.51 -13.25
CA GLN A 361 -20.86 -15.75 -12.52
C GLN A 361 -20.38 -15.25 -11.15
N VAL A 362 -19.31 -15.83 -10.58
CA VAL A 362 -18.62 -15.30 -9.38
C VAL A 362 -18.23 -13.83 -9.57
N GLY A 363 -17.99 -13.41 -10.82
CA GLY A 363 -17.72 -12.03 -11.16
C GLY A 363 -18.82 -11.04 -10.75
N TRP A 364 -20.09 -11.46 -10.68
CA TRP A 364 -21.19 -10.59 -10.22
C TRP A 364 -21.09 -10.23 -8.74
N ILE A 365 -20.58 -11.14 -7.90
CA ILE A 365 -20.38 -10.91 -6.46
C ILE A 365 -19.30 -9.82 -6.30
N SER A 366 -18.18 -9.96 -7.00
CA SER A 366 -17.11 -8.98 -6.96
C SER A 366 -17.49 -7.65 -7.64
N ALA A 367 -18.35 -7.69 -8.68
CA ALA A 367 -18.88 -6.49 -9.32
C ALA A 367 -19.75 -5.68 -8.35
N ALA A 368 -20.63 -6.33 -7.60
CA ALA A 368 -21.42 -5.69 -6.55
C ALA A 368 -20.55 -5.02 -5.50
N ALA A 369 -19.47 -5.69 -5.05
CA ALA A 369 -18.50 -5.11 -4.13
C ALA A 369 -17.78 -3.89 -4.76
N GLY A 370 -17.45 -3.92 -6.05
CA GLY A 370 -16.89 -2.79 -6.79
C GLY A 370 -17.83 -1.57 -6.80
N TYR A 371 -19.10 -1.75 -7.12
CA TYR A 371 -20.11 -0.67 -7.08
C TYR A 371 -20.30 -0.12 -5.66
N LEU A 372 -20.38 -1.02 -4.66
CA LEU A 372 -20.47 -0.62 -3.25
C LEU A 372 -19.23 0.16 -2.80
N SER A 373 -18.03 -0.22 -3.27
CA SER A 373 -16.79 0.52 -3.01
C SER A 373 -16.86 1.95 -3.57
N GLY A 374 -17.37 2.13 -4.79
CA GLY A 374 -17.57 3.44 -5.39
C GLY A 374 -18.59 4.30 -4.61
N LEU A 375 -19.72 3.71 -4.24
CA LEU A 375 -20.75 4.37 -3.42
C LEU A 375 -20.20 4.74 -2.03
N TYR A 376 -19.46 3.83 -1.41
CA TYR A 376 -18.79 4.06 -0.14
C TYR A 376 -17.76 5.21 -0.25
N GLY A 377 -16.99 5.25 -1.32
CA GLY A 377 -16.05 6.33 -1.62
C GLY A 377 -16.74 7.69 -1.67
N PHE A 378 -17.97 7.75 -2.19
CA PHE A 378 -18.75 8.98 -2.25
C PHE A 378 -19.18 9.49 -0.87
N PHE A 379 -19.69 8.60 0.00
CA PHE A 379 -20.26 9.02 1.27
C PHE A 379 -19.27 9.13 2.43
N PHE A 380 -18.23 8.28 2.45
CA PHE A 380 -17.39 8.10 3.64
C PHE A 380 -15.92 8.43 3.42
N THR A 381 -15.40 8.35 2.19
CA THR A 381 -13.99 8.64 1.95
C THR A 381 -13.74 10.14 2.01
N THR A 382 -12.87 10.55 2.94
CA THR A 382 -12.49 11.95 3.17
C THR A 382 -11.35 12.34 2.21
N GLU A 383 -11.35 13.62 1.75
CA GLU A 383 -10.23 14.16 0.98
C GLU A 383 -9.17 14.73 1.92
N LEU A 384 -8.01 14.07 1.95
CA LEU A 384 -6.90 14.39 2.85
C LEU A 384 -5.68 14.98 2.12
N LYS A 385 -5.80 15.29 0.81
CA LYS A 385 -4.69 15.77 0.00
C LYS A 385 -4.10 17.06 0.55
N GLY A 386 -2.79 17.04 0.84
CA GLY A 386 -2.04 18.21 1.29
C GLY A 386 -2.35 18.65 2.72
N ARG A 387 -2.98 17.78 3.53
CA ARG A 387 -3.25 18.02 4.95
C ARG A 387 -2.18 17.38 5.82
N SER A 388 -1.81 18.05 6.92
CA SER A 388 -0.98 17.44 7.97
C SER A 388 -1.81 16.46 8.81
N LEU A 389 -1.14 15.60 9.58
CA LEU A 389 -1.81 14.65 10.46
C LEU A 389 -2.59 15.36 11.58
N GLU A 390 -2.07 16.50 12.01
CA GLU A 390 -2.64 17.37 13.03
C GLU A 390 -3.90 18.08 12.52
N GLU A 391 -3.91 18.48 11.25
CA GLU A 391 -5.10 19.04 10.60
C GLU A 391 -6.20 18.00 10.47
N VAL A 392 -5.84 16.76 10.15
CA VAL A 392 -6.80 15.66 10.07
C VAL A 392 -7.49 15.44 11.41
N ASP A 393 -6.75 15.52 12.52
CA ASP A 393 -7.34 15.39 13.86
C ASP A 393 -8.39 16.49 14.12
N GLN A 394 -8.08 17.75 13.81
CA GLN A 394 -9.04 18.87 13.97
C GLN A 394 -10.31 18.69 13.11
N MET A 395 -10.15 18.21 11.86
CA MET A 395 -11.31 18.01 10.98
C MET A 395 -12.25 16.90 11.49
N PHE A 396 -11.70 15.82 12.08
CA PHE A 396 -12.52 14.76 12.66
C PHE A 396 -13.17 15.18 14.00
N GLU A 397 -12.48 15.97 14.82
CA GLU A 397 -13.05 16.57 16.04
C GLU A 397 -14.23 17.49 15.70
N ALA A 398 -14.13 18.25 14.61
CA ALA A 398 -15.23 19.09 14.11
C ALA A 398 -16.42 18.28 13.53
N ARG A 399 -16.34 16.94 13.51
CA ARG A 399 -17.38 16.00 13.01
C ARG A 399 -17.88 16.28 11.61
N LEU A 400 -17.01 16.76 10.72
CA LEU A 400 -17.36 17.12 9.34
C LEU A 400 -17.83 15.91 8.54
N HIS A 401 -18.67 16.16 7.53
CA HIS A 401 -19.00 15.18 6.51
C HIS A 401 -17.85 15.04 5.49
N ALA A 402 -17.76 13.89 4.80
CA ALA A 402 -16.65 13.60 3.88
C ALA A 402 -16.43 14.64 2.77
N TRP A 403 -17.47 15.31 2.33
CA TRP A 403 -17.41 16.34 1.30
C TRP A 403 -16.99 17.73 1.80
N GLU A 404 -17.08 18.00 3.12
CA GLU A 404 -16.71 19.26 3.76
C GLU A 404 -15.22 19.38 4.05
N PHE A 405 -14.51 18.25 4.06
CA PHE A 405 -13.08 18.19 4.38
C PHE A 405 -12.22 19.06 3.46
N LYS A 406 -12.61 19.20 2.20
CA LYS A 406 -11.87 19.98 1.21
C LYS A 406 -11.82 21.46 1.56
N ASP A 407 -12.94 22.04 2.01
CA ASP A 407 -13.13 23.48 2.18
C ASP A 407 -12.86 23.96 3.62
N PHE A 408 -12.63 23.02 4.55
CA PHE A 408 -12.40 23.36 5.96
C PHE A 408 -11.05 24.05 6.17
N GLN A 409 -11.06 25.17 6.90
CA GLN A 409 -9.85 25.90 7.27
C GLN A 409 -9.41 25.51 8.67
N THR A 410 -8.21 24.95 8.77
CA THR A 410 -7.58 24.52 10.01
C THR A 410 -6.77 25.68 10.64
N THR A 411 -6.52 25.59 11.93
CA THR A 411 -5.79 26.60 12.72
C THR A 411 -4.72 25.93 13.59
N GLY A 412 -3.77 26.71 14.12
CA GLY A 412 -2.79 26.23 15.11
C GLY A 412 -1.58 25.50 14.51
N ALA A 413 -1.03 24.52 15.26
CA ALA A 413 0.22 23.82 14.94
C ALA A 413 0.17 23.07 13.60
N GLY A 414 -0.97 22.46 13.26
CA GLY A 414 -1.13 21.75 11.99
C GLY A 414 -0.97 22.65 10.79
N ARG A 415 -1.53 23.85 10.84
CA ARG A 415 -1.37 24.84 9.76
C ARG A 415 0.07 25.32 9.63
N ARG A 416 0.75 25.59 10.76
CA ARG A 416 2.18 25.95 10.74
C ARG A 416 3.04 24.87 10.10
N LEU A 417 2.80 23.60 10.41
CA LEU A 417 3.50 22.47 9.77
C LEU A 417 3.31 22.46 8.26
N VAL A 418 2.07 22.64 7.79
CA VAL A 418 1.80 22.69 6.34
C VAL A 418 2.45 23.91 5.69
N GLU A 419 2.50 25.06 6.36
CA GLU A 419 3.18 26.25 5.84
C GLU A 419 4.69 26.06 5.77
N LEU A 420 5.33 25.45 6.77
CA LEU A 420 6.74 25.07 6.76
C LEU A 420 7.04 24.05 5.62
N GLU A 421 6.19 23.03 5.47
CA GLU A 421 6.33 22.03 4.42
C GLU A 421 5.96 22.57 3.00
N ARG A 422 5.25 23.69 2.87
CA ARG A 422 4.95 24.33 1.57
C ARG A 422 6.15 25.05 0.96
N HIS A 423 7.09 25.52 1.74
CA HIS A 423 8.36 26.01 1.21
C HIS A 423 9.10 24.94 0.41
N ASP A 424 8.92 23.68 0.79
CA ASP A 424 9.40 22.49 0.07
C ASP A 424 8.71 22.30 -1.30
N LYS A 425 7.45 22.73 -1.47
CA LYS A 425 6.73 22.63 -2.76
C LYS A 425 7.24 23.55 -3.84
N THR A 426 7.60 24.77 -3.50
CA THR A 426 8.15 25.74 -4.48
C THR A 426 9.47 25.24 -5.03
N ALA A 427 10.29 24.60 -4.23
CA ALA A 427 11.52 23.95 -4.65
C ALA A 427 11.27 22.68 -5.52
N LEU A 428 10.18 21.94 -5.29
CA LEU A 428 9.79 20.77 -6.07
C LEU A 428 9.14 21.12 -7.42
N GLU A 429 8.39 22.22 -7.50
CA GLU A 429 7.76 22.70 -8.74
C GLU A 429 8.78 23.35 -9.68
N GLU A 430 9.90 23.88 -9.16
CA GLU A 430 10.98 24.53 -9.93
C GLU A 430 11.99 23.55 -10.57
N GLY A 431 11.75 22.25 -10.59
CA GLY A 431 12.58 21.29 -11.33
C GLY A 431 13.24 20.19 -10.51
N MET A 432 13.06 20.14 -9.19
CA MET A 432 13.64 19.09 -8.33
C MET A 432 12.95 17.74 -8.45
N PHE A 433 11.73 17.67 -8.95
CA PHE A 433 11.04 16.38 -9.18
C PHE A 433 11.84 15.48 -10.13
N THR A 434 12.43 16.07 -11.17
CA THR A 434 13.31 15.38 -12.12
C THR A 434 14.65 15.04 -11.48
N ALA A 435 15.22 15.94 -10.67
CA ALA A 435 16.48 15.73 -9.97
C ALA A 435 16.38 14.70 -8.86
N TYR A 436 15.28 14.66 -8.11
CA TYR A 436 15.04 13.68 -7.02
C TYR A 436 14.80 12.27 -7.57
N ILE A 437 14.06 12.13 -8.67
CA ILE A 437 13.91 10.84 -9.38
C ILE A 437 15.26 10.43 -9.98
N CYS A 438 16.02 11.33 -10.58
CA CYS A 438 17.36 11.05 -11.11
C CYS A 438 18.34 10.70 -9.98
N HIS A 439 18.27 11.36 -8.83
CA HIS A 439 19.15 11.06 -7.68
C HIS A 439 18.77 9.75 -7.00
N ALA A 440 17.48 9.49 -6.76
CA ALA A 440 16.98 8.21 -6.23
C ALA A 440 17.27 7.04 -7.19
N MET A 441 17.16 7.24 -8.50
CA MET A 441 17.57 6.27 -9.50
C MET A 441 19.08 6.09 -9.57
N SER A 442 19.88 7.16 -9.46
CA SER A 442 21.36 7.09 -9.52
C SER A 442 21.97 6.44 -8.29
N VAL A 443 21.38 6.62 -7.12
CA VAL A 443 21.76 5.92 -5.87
C VAL A 443 21.44 4.43 -5.97
N ASN A 444 20.30 4.06 -6.55
CA ASN A 444 19.95 2.65 -6.77
C ASN A 444 20.79 1.98 -7.86
N ILE A 445 21.23 2.71 -8.90
CA ILE A 445 22.05 2.14 -9.99
C ILE A 445 23.50 1.89 -9.54
N LYS A 446 24.04 2.70 -8.63
CA LYS A 446 25.39 2.47 -8.08
C LYS A 446 25.48 1.32 -7.09
N ALA A 447 24.36 0.84 -6.55
CA ALA A 447 24.29 -0.29 -5.63
C ALA A 447 24.15 -1.65 -6.34
N PHE A 448 23.97 -1.70 -7.67
CA PHE A 448 23.86 -2.96 -8.42
C PHE A 448 25.21 -3.33 -9.08
N PRO A 449 25.61 -4.61 -9.04
CA PRO A 449 26.81 -5.07 -9.74
C PRO A 449 26.66 -4.90 -11.26
N PRO A 450 27.76 -4.74 -12.02
CA PRO A 450 27.79 -4.22 -13.41
C PRO A 450 27.22 -5.15 -14.49
N ILE A 451 26.45 -6.14 -14.14
CA ILE A 451 25.86 -7.13 -15.08
C ILE A 451 24.67 -6.56 -15.88
N PHE A 452 24.03 -5.48 -15.39
CA PHE A 452 22.86 -4.85 -16.03
C PHE A 452 23.14 -3.51 -16.74
N GLY A 453 24.38 -3.06 -16.80
CA GLY A 453 24.79 -1.72 -17.24
C GLY A 453 24.74 -1.44 -18.75
N ARG A 454 24.17 -2.31 -19.60
CA ARG A 454 24.19 -2.10 -21.07
C ARG A 454 22.84 -1.89 -21.75
N VAL A 455 21.73 -1.89 -21.03
CA VAL A 455 20.40 -1.81 -21.66
C VAL A 455 19.65 -0.50 -21.47
N ILE A 456 20.02 0.33 -20.48
CA ILE A 456 19.33 1.61 -20.24
C ILE A 456 20.37 2.71 -19.95
N ALA A 457 20.97 3.26 -21.00
CA ALA A 457 21.62 4.56 -20.94
C ALA A 457 20.81 5.56 -21.77
N PRO A 458 20.00 6.45 -21.18
CA PRO A 458 19.52 7.63 -21.89
C PRO A 458 20.69 8.55 -22.16
N LYS A 459 20.84 9.02 -23.40
CA LYS A 459 21.83 10.01 -23.81
C LYS A 459 21.76 11.24 -22.91
N HIS A 460 22.87 11.55 -22.29
CA HIS A 460 23.12 12.67 -21.40
C HIS A 460 23.17 14.01 -22.15
N ASP A 461 22.07 14.57 -22.59
CA ASP A 461 22.05 15.95 -23.14
C ASP A 461 21.17 16.93 -22.33
N GLY A 462 20.46 16.47 -21.30
CA GLY A 462 19.57 17.31 -20.48
C GLY A 462 20.12 17.80 -19.13
N CYS A 463 21.27 17.31 -18.67
CA CYS A 463 21.76 17.55 -17.30
C CYS A 463 22.88 18.61 -17.21
N ARG A 464 23.21 19.32 -18.30
CA ARG A 464 24.28 20.34 -18.32
C ARG A 464 23.83 21.80 -18.14
N ILE A 465 22.54 22.06 -17.96
CA ILE A 465 22.00 23.45 -17.95
C ILE A 465 21.88 24.07 -16.54
N LEU A 466 22.07 23.31 -15.47
CA LEU A 466 21.84 23.81 -14.09
C LEU A 466 23.10 24.00 -13.22
N HIS A 467 24.30 24.10 -13.82
CA HIS A 467 25.54 24.37 -13.04
C HIS A 467 26.13 25.77 -13.26
N ASN A 468 25.37 26.71 -13.84
CA ASN A 468 25.79 28.12 -13.94
C ASN A 468 24.57 29.05 -13.74
N ARG A 469 24.15 29.20 -12.52
CA ARG A 469 23.54 30.43 -11.98
C ARG A 469 23.59 30.40 -10.46
#